data_89a8fd2417aa1170dc644235ef008383
#
_entry.id   89a8fd2417aa1170dc644235ef008383
#
_cell.length_a   1.000
_cell.length_b   1.000
_cell.length_c   1.000
_cell.angle_alpha   90.00
_cell.angle_beta   90.00
_cell.angle_gamma   90.00
#
_symmetry.space_group_name_H-M   'P 1'
#
loop_
_entity.id
_entity.type
_entity.pdbx_description
1 polymer ?
#
loop_
_entity_poly.entity_id
_entity_poly.type
_entity_poly.pdbx_seq_one_letter_code
_entity_poly.pdbx_strand_id
1 'polypeptide(L)'
;MAANLFVPVLSFAQQAPTTNRFCDGIDKILSPIDQRIVDREAKLRAQRQEISNNLTKRASERESRLSENRTKHDQNRGEHYAKLEANTTTEAQKQAVAVFKTTIETAISVRKGVVDVAIVAFRQSVDQSIAVRQSAVDAAISAFKNTKTAAVEKAKTDCATGVVDAKTIREAFRASMKTAQDTFKSDRQAIEKLQDSLESTRVARKQAVDKAIADFKATVEKARTDLNAAFQQ
;
A
#
# COMPACT_ATOMS: atom_id res chain seq x y z
N MET A 1 -7.47 2.88 4.71
CA MET A 1 -8.38 3.94 4.22
C MET A 1 -8.96 3.47 2.90
N ALA A 2 -10.23 3.12 2.87
CA ALA A 2 -10.92 2.72 1.64
C ALA A 2 -11.17 3.99 0.81
N ALA A 3 -10.53 4.08 -0.36
CA ALA A 3 -10.88 5.10 -1.33
C ALA A 3 -12.27 4.76 -1.87
N ASN A 4 -13.28 5.54 -1.51
CA ASN A 4 -14.62 5.42 -2.07
C ASN A 4 -14.58 5.78 -3.57
N LEU A 5 -14.35 4.77 -4.41
CA LEU A 5 -14.52 4.86 -5.86
C LEU A 5 -16.04 4.80 -6.16
N PHE A 6 -16.65 5.95 -6.17
CA PHE A 6 -18.07 6.09 -6.51
C PHE A 6 -18.28 5.79 -8.00
N VAL A 7 -19.06 4.77 -8.33
CA VAL A 7 -19.58 4.56 -9.69
C VAL A 7 -20.54 5.70 -10.02
N PRO A 8 -20.44 6.36 -11.19
CA PRO A 8 -21.49 7.27 -11.62
C PRO A 8 -22.76 6.45 -11.81
N VAL A 9 -23.74 6.62 -10.92
CA VAL A 9 -25.09 6.16 -11.17
C VAL A 9 -25.66 7.07 -12.27
N LEU A 10 -25.77 6.52 -13.47
CA LEU A 10 -26.42 7.19 -14.57
C LEU A 10 -27.94 7.08 -14.32
N SER A 11 -28.49 8.04 -13.59
CA SER A 11 -29.94 8.19 -13.51
C SER A 11 -30.42 8.74 -14.85
N PHE A 12 -30.91 7.84 -15.71
CA PHE A 12 -31.66 8.24 -16.91
C PHE A 12 -33.05 8.64 -16.45
N ALA A 13 -33.29 9.93 -16.30
CA ALA A 13 -34.64 10.43 -16.09
C ALA A 13 -35.56 9.95 -17.23
N GLN A 14 -36.67 9.30 -16.87
CA GLN A 14 -37.69 8.89 -17.81
C GLN A 14 -38.41 10.14 -18.35
N GLN A 15 -38.04 10.59 -19.53
CA GLN A 15 -38.86 11.51 -20.32
C GLN A 15 -39.40 10.77 -21.52
N ALA A 16 -40.72 10.93 -21.76
CA ALA A 16 -41.47 10.28 -22.80
C ALA A 16 -40.98 10.65 -24.21
N PRO A 17 -41.14 9.78 -25.22
CA PRO A 17 -40.35 9.76 -26.43
C PRO A 17 -40.97 10.53 -27.58
N THR A 18 -40.19 11.39 -28.21
CA THR A 18 -40.29 11.61 -29.65
C THR A 18 -39.08 10.95 -30.30
N THR A 19 -39.29 10.19 -31.34
CA THR A 19 -38.40 9.18 -31.91
C THR A 19 -37.02 9.66 -32.37
N ASN A 20 -36.80 10.96 -32.58
CA ASN A 20 -35.52 11.51 -33.03
C ASN A 20 -34.69 12.13 -31.92
N ARG A 21 -35.23 12.42 -30.72
CA ARG A 21 -34.53 13.13 -29.67
C ARG A 21 -33.28 12.41 -29.10
N PHE A 22 -33.21 11.08 -29.19
CA PHE A 22 -32.04 10.35 -28.73
C PHE A 22 -30.87 10.54 -29.67
N CYS A 23 -31.06 10.35 -30.98
CA CYS A 23 -30.02 10.51 -31.98
C CYS A 23 -29.52 11.95 -32.06
N ASP A 24 -30.43 12.94 -32.01
CA ASP A 24 -30.07 14.36 -32.02
C ASP A 24 -29.43 14.86 -30.74
N GLY A 25 -29.66 14.16 -29.62
CA GLY A 25 -29.24 14.55 -28.29
C GLY A 25 -28.11 13.72 -27.70
N ILE A 26 -27.58 12.72 -28.40
CA ILE A 26 -26.60 11.77 -27.83
C ILE A 26 -25.37 12.47 -27.28
N ASP A 27 -24.83 13.46 -27.95
CA ASP A 27 -23.65 14.22 -27.49
C ASP A 27 -23.95 15.07 -26.24
N LYS A 28 -25.18 15.61 -26.14
CA LYS A 28 -25.62 16.35 -24.95
C LYS A 28 -25.76 15.46 -23.73
N ILE A 29 -26.13 14.18 -23.94
CA ILE A 29 -26.24 13.18 -22.86
C ILE A 29 -24.85 12.75 -22.40
N LEU A 30 -23.90 12.67 -23.33
CA LEU A 30 -22.54 12.16 -23.04
C LEU A 30 -21.62 13.17 -22.42
N SER A 31 -21.69 14.45 -22.82
CA SER A 31 -20.80 15.51 -22.33
C SER A 31 -20.72 15.59 -20.80
N PRO A 32 -21.82 15.54 -20.02
CA PRO A 32 -21.74 15.52 -18.56
C PRO A 32 -21.10 14.25 -18.00
N ILE A 33 -21.21 13.12 -18.70
CA ILE A 33 -20.62 11.84 -18.29
C ILE A 33 -19.10 11.91 -18.46
N ASP A 34 -18.66 12.41 -19.61
CA ASP A 34 -17.24 12.57 -19.92
C ASP A 34 -16.58 13.53 -18.94
N GLN A 35 -17.19 14.66 -18.66
CA GLN A 35 -16.68 15.61 -17.68
C GLN A 35 -16.53 14.95 -16.30
N ARG A 36 -17.52 14.20 -15.84
CA ARG A 36 -17.47 13.48 -14.57
C ARG A 36 -16.35 12.43 -14.54
N ILE A 37 -16.04 11.76 -15.63
CA ILE A 37 -14.93 10.81 -15.71
C ILE A 37 -13.61 11.57 -15.56
N VAL A 38 -13.41 12.66 -16.31
CA VAL A 38 -12.21 13.50 -16.25
C VAL A 38 -11.98 14.04 -14.83
N ASP A 39 -13.02 14.61 -14.20
CA ASP A 39 -12.95 15.16 -12.86
C ASP A 39 -12.56 14.10 -11.82
N ARG A 40 -13.08 12.89 -11.98
CA ARG A 40 -12.77 11.76 -11.09
C ARG A 40 -11.37 11.22 -11.28
N GLU A 41 -10.91 11.11 -12.53
CA GLU A 41 -9.52 10.75 -12.82
C GLU A 41 -8.53 11.79 -12.23
N ALA A 42 -8.86 13.08 -12.33
CA ALA A 42 -8.06 14.14 -11.72
C ALA A 42 -8.02 14.01 -10.19
N LYS A 43 -9.18 13.81 -9.57
CA LYS A 43 -9.28 13.60 -8.12
C LYS A 43 -8.51 12.34 -7.66
N LEU A 44 -8.63 11.26 -8.41
CA LEU A 44 -7.91 10.01 -8.12
C LEU A 44 -6.39 10.23 -8.18
N ARG A 45 -5.89 10.94 -9.19
CA ARG A 45 -4.46 11.29 -9.31
C ARG A 45 -3.99 12.12 -8.12
N ALA A 46 -4.76 13.13 -7.72
CA ALA A 46 -4.43 13.97 -6.56
C ALA A 46 -4.38 13.15 -5.27
N GLN A 47 -5.34 12.26 -5.04
CA GLN A 47 -5.37 11.37 -3.87
C GLN A 47 -4.18 10.40 -3.86
N ARG A 48 -3.79 9.85 -5.01
CA ARG A 48 -2.60 8.97 -5.13
C ARG A 48 -1.33 9.71 -4.76
N GLN A 49 -1.18 10.94 -5.24
CA GLN A 49 -0.03 11.78 -4.91
C GLN A 49 0.02 12.09 -3.42
N GLU A 50 -1.10 12.45 -2.81
CA GLU A 50 -1.19 12.71 -1.38
C GLU A 50 -0.83 11.47 -0.55
N ILE A 51 -1.36 10.30 -0.91
CA ILE A 51 -1.02 9.03 -0.25
C ILE A 51 0.48 8.74 -0.38
N SER A 52 1.06 8.88 -1.55
CA SER A 52 2.49 8.69 -1.79
C SER A 52 3.34 9.61 -0.93
N ASN A 53 3.02 10.91 -0.89
CA ASN A 53 3.71 11.89 -0.08
C ASN A 53 3.63 11.56 1.42
N ASN A 54 2.44 11.18 1.89
CA ASN A 54 2.21 10.79 3.27
C ASN A 54 2.97 9.51 3.67
N LEU A 55 3.07 8.53 2.78
CA LEU A 55 3.83 7.30 3.01
C LEU A 55 5.33 7.60 3.09
N THR A 56 5.86 8.39 2.17
CA THR A 56 7.25 8.82 2.16
C THR A 56 7.61 9.59 3.43
N LYS A 57 6.79 10.56 3.80
CA LYS A 57 6.98 11.34 5.05
C LYS A 57 7.01 10.44 6.28
N ARG A 58 6.03 9.55 6.42
CA ARG A 58 5.98 8.62 7.57
C ARG A 58 7.13 7.63 7.59
N ALA A 59 7.62 7.21 6.41
CA ALA A 59 8.78 6.35 6.32
C ALA A 59 10.04 7.06 6.81
N SER A 60 10.28 8.28 6.34
CA SER A 60 11.41 9.14 6.75
C SER A 60 11.38 9.45 8.26
N GLU A 61 10.23 9.85 8.80
CA GLU A 61 10.08 10.12 10.24
C GLU A 61 10.37 8.89 11.11
N ARG A 62 9.94 7.70 10.68
CA ARG A 62 10.25 6.46 11.41
C ARG A 62 11.73 6.11 11.34
N GLU A 63 12.37 6.34 10.21
CA GLU A 63 13.79 6.08 10.02
C GLU A 63 14.64 7.01 10.88
N SER A 64 14.31 8.31 10.93
CA SER A 64 14.94 9.28 11.83
C SER A 64 14.84 8.82 13.29
N ARG A 65 13.63 8.52 13.78
CA ARG A 65 13.43 8.04 15.15
C ARG A 65 14.17 6.74 15.45
N LEU A 66 14.24 5.82 14.50
CA LEU A 66 14.97 4.57 14.65
C LEU A 66 16.47 4.84 14.77
N SER A 67 17.01 5.71 13.93
CA SER A 67 18.42 6.13 13.96
C SER A 67 18.77 6.83 15.26
N GLU A 68 17.97 7.82 15.69
CA GLU A 68 18.16 8.54 16.94
C GLU A 68 18.15 7.61 18.16
N ASN A 69 17.18 6.69 18.21
CA ASN A 69 17.11 5.71 19.30
C ASN A 69 18.33 4.78 19.31
N ARG A 70 18.79 4.33 18.13
CA ARG A 70 19.99 3.49 18.02
C ARG A 70 21.22 4.23 18.53
N THR A 71 21.42 5.48 18.10
CA THR A 71 22.53 6.31 18.56
C THR A 71 22.52 6.48 20.08
N LYS A 72 21.35 6.78 20.65
CA LYS A 72 21.18 6.93 22.11
C LYS A 72 21.51 5.64 22.87
N HIS A 73 21.05 4.51 22.36
CA HIS A 73 21.38 3.22 22.97
C HIS A 73 22.86 2.84 22.81
N ASP A 74 23.48 3.19 21.69
CA ASP A 74 24.89 2.93 21.46
C ASP A 74 25.76 3.77 22.40
N GLN A 75 25.42 5.05 22.65
CA GLN A 75 26.06 5.92 23.62
C GLN A 75 25.94 5.37 25.06
N ASN A 76 24.73 5.10 25.52
CA ASN A 76 24.48 4.56 26.85
C ASN A 76 25.23 3.24 27.09
N ARG A 77 25.31 2.40 26.06
CA ARG A 77 26.02 1.14 26.13
C ARG A 77 27.55 1.36 26.26
N GLY A 78 28.07 2.33 25.51
CA GLY A 78 29.50 2.73 25.66
C GLY A 78 29.84 3.15 27.09
N GLU A 79 28.98 3.95 27.72
CA GLU A 79 29.14 4.35 29.12
C GLU A 79 29.09 3.16 30.09
N HIS A 80 28.19 2.20 29.85
CA HIS A 80 28.12 0.98 30.65
C HIS A 80 29.39 0.12 30.52
N TYR A 81 29.93 -0.02 29.31
CA TYR A 81 31.16 -0.75 29.09
C TYR A 81 32.33 -0.08 29.78
N ALA A 82 32.46 1.25 29.73
CA ALA A 82 33.51 1.98 30.42
C ALA A 82 33.44 1.77 31.94
N LYS A 83 32.24 1.75 32.52
CA LYS A 83 32.07 1.45 33.96
C LYS A 83 32.43 0.00 34.29
N LEU A 84 32.09 -0.97 33.46
CA LEU A 84 32.47 -2.35 33.66
C LEU A 84 33.99 -2.52 33.59
N GLU A 85 34.65 -1.92 32.63
CA GLU A 85 36.11 -1.94 32.46
C GLU A 85 36.80 -1.32 33.65
N ALA A 86 36.31 -0.18 34.15
CA ALA A 86 36.88 0.50 35.33
C ALA A 86 36.77 -0.31 36.64
N ASN A 87 35.81 -1.21 36.73
CA ASN A 87 35.59 -2.05 37.92
C ASN A 87 36.36 -3.38 37.88
N THR A 88 37.18 -3.65 36.85
CA THR A 88 37.97 -4.87 36.76
C THR A 88 39.26 -4.75 37.60
N THR A 89 39.51 -5.75 38.40
CA THR A 89 40.72 -5.82 39.25
C THR A 89 41.70 -6.92 38.83
N THR A 90 41.23 -7.92 38.13
CA THR A 90 42.05 -9.06 37.68
C THR A 90 42.06 -9.18 36.15
N GLU A 91 43.03 -9.85 35.59
CA GLU A 91 43.12 -10.10 34.14
C GLU A 91 41.98 -10.99 33.67
N ALA A 92 41.55 -11.95 34.49
CA ALA A 92 40.38 -12.79 34.18
C ALA A 92 39.10 -11.98 34.05
N GLN A 93 38.87 -10.99 34.92
CA GLN A 93 37.74 -10.07 34.85
C GLN A 93 37.79 -9.18 33.60
N LYS A 94 38.96 -8.65 33.23
CA LYS A 94 39.14 -7.88 32.01
C LYS A 94 38.79 -8.69 30.77
N GLN A 95 39.26 -9.94 30.71
CA GLN A 95 38.93 -10.83 29.61
C GLN A 95 37.44 -11.16 29.56
N ALA A 96 36.78 -11.40 30.68
CA ALA A 96 35.36 -11.64 30.76
C ALA A 96 34.54 -10.44 30.26
N VAL A 97 34.94 -9.21 30.63
CA VAL A 97 34.32 -7.97 30.13
C VAL A 97 34.51 -7.83 28.62
N ALA A 98 35.70 -8.13 28.08
CA ALA A 98 35.96 -8.08 26.65
C ALA A 98 35.07 -9.08 25.86
N VAL A 99 34.93 -10.31 26.35
CA VAL A 99 34.06 -11.34 25.78
C VAL A 99 32.61 -10.91 25.84
N PHE A 100 32.15 -10.40 27.01
CA PHE A 100 30.80 -9.87 27.18
C PHE A 100 30.50 -8.79 26.16
N LYS A 101 31.36 -7.79 26.05
CA LYS A 101 31.24 -6.66 25.10
C LYS A 101 31.10 -7.18 23.65
N THR A 102 32.00 -8.06 23.23
CA THR A 102 31.97 -8.63 21.88
C THR A 102 30.68 -9.41 21.61
N THR A 103 30.23 -10.22 22.56
CA THR A 103 29.00 -10.99 22.48
C THR A 103 27.76 -10.09 22.31
N ILE A 104 27.69 -9.03 23.15
CA ILE A 104 26.57 -8.08 23.10
C ILE A 104 26.56 -7.29 21.78
N GLU A 105 27.71 -6.79 21.32
CA GLU A 105 27.80 -6.06 20.04
C GLU A 105 27.40 -6.95 18.85
N THR A 106 27.84 -8.20 18.83
CA THR A 106 27.44 -9.16 17.83
C THR A 106 25.92 -9.42 17.84
N ALA A 107 25.36 -9.64 19.02
CA ALA A 107 23.91 -9.87 19.16
C ALA A 107 23.09 -8.65 18.74
N ILE A 108 23.56 -7.43 19.04
CA ILE A 108 22.94 -6.17 18.58
C ILE A 108 23.00 -6.07 17.06
N SER A 109 24.16 -6.34 16.46
CA SER A 109 24.34 -6.28 15.00
C SER A 109 23.39 -7.26 14.29
N VAL A 110 23.31 -8.50 14.75
CA VAL A 110 22.39 -9.51 14.21
C VAL A 110 20.93 -9.04 14.33
N ARG A 111 20.51 -8.58 15.53
CA ARG A 111 19.15 -8.06 15.72
C ARG A 111 18.85 -6.87 14.81
N LYS A 112 19.78 -5.90 14.72
CA LYS A 112 19.63 -4.73 13.82
C LYS A 112 19.44 -5.19 12.38
N GLY A 113 20.27 -6.10 11.90
CA GLY A 113 20.20 -6.63 10.54
C GLY A 113 18.85 -7.32 10.23
N VAL A 114 18.37 -8.20 11.11
CA VAL A 114 17.08 -8.88 10.93
C VAL A 114 15.92 -7.89 10.90
N VAL A 115 15.93 -6.91 11.82
CA VAL A 115 14.90 -5.87 11.87
C VAL A 115 14.90 -5.02 10.61
N ASP A 116 16.08 -4.61 10.12
CA ASP A 116 16.21 -3.78 8.93
C ASP A 116 15.72 -4.52 7.67
N VAL A 117 16.11 -5.78 7.50
CA VAL A 117 15.62 -6.64 6.41
C VAL A 117 14.10 -6.78 6.45
N ALA A 118 13.53 -7.01 7.64
CA ALA A 118 12.08 -7.14 7.81
C ALA A 118 11.33 -5.83 7.50
N ILE A 119 11.90 -4.68 7.84
CA ILE A 119 11.33 -3.36 7.51
C ILE A 119 11.38 -3.11 6.00
N VAL A 120 12.51 -3.39 5.35
CA VAL A 120 12.67 -3.22 3.89
C VAL A 120 11.70 -4.11 3.13
N ALA A 121 11.64 -5.40 3.46
CA ALA A 121 10.72 -6.35 2.84
C ALA A 121 9.25 -5.92 2.98
N PHE A 122 8.87 -5.43 4.17
CA PHE A 122 7.53 -4.90 4.38
C PHE A 122 7.24 -3.66 3.52
N ARG A 123 8.17 -2.71 3.42
CA ARG A 123 8.02 -1.51 2.57
C ARG A 123 7.84 -1.90 1.10
N GLN A 124 8.70 -2.77 0.59
CA GLN A 124 8.61 -3.27 -0.79
C GLN A 124 7.27 -3.93 -1.08
N SER A 125 6.76 -4.75 -0.16
CA SER A 125 5.44 -5.38 -0.30
C SER A 125 4.30 -4.36 -0.30
N VAL A 126 4.38 -3.31 0.52
CA VAL A 126 3.40 -2.20 0.51
C VAL A 126 3.43 -1.47 -0.82
N ASP A 127 4.61 -1.11 -1.32
CA ASP A 127 4.77 -0.38 -2.59
C ASP A 127 4.27 -1.21 -3.77
N GLN A 128 4.59 -2.51 -3.80
CA GLN A 128 4.09 -3.44 -4.81
C GLN A 128 2.56 -3.58 -4.76
N SER A 129 1.97 -3.70 -3.57
CA SER A 129 0.51 -3.80 -3.41
C SER A 129 -0.19 -2.52 -3.87
N ILE A 130 0.40 -1.35 -3.62
CA ILE A 130 -0.10 -0.06 -4.11
C ILE A 130 -0.02 -0.02 -5.64
N ALA A 131 1.09 -0.41 -6.24
CA ALA A 131 1.30 -0.40 -7.69
C ALA A 131 0.30 -1.34 -8.39
N VAL A 132 0.14 -2.58 -7.90
CA VAL A 132 -0.83 -3.55 -8.43
C VAL A 132 -2.26 -3.00 -8.35
N ARG A 133 -2.64 -2.41 -7.21
CA ARG A 133 -3.96 -1.81 -7.06
C ARG A 133 -4.18 -0.63 -7.99
N GLN A 134 -3.19 0.24 -8.16
CA GLN A 134 -3.27 1.39 -9.08
C GLN A 134 -3.44 0.91 -10.52
N SER A 135 -2.64 -0.06 -10.95
CA SER A 135 -2.74 -0.66 -12.29
C SER A 135 -4.11 -1.29 -12.54
N ALA A 136 -4.65 -2.03 -11.57
CA ALA A 136 -5.97 -2.65 -11.69
C ALA A 136 -7.09 -1.61 -11.78
N VAL A 137 -7.02 -0.52 -11.00
CA VAL A 137 -7.98 0.60 -11.10
C VAL A 137 -7.90 1.29 -12.46
N ASP A 138 -6.70 1.53 -12.97
CA ASP A 138 -6.51 2.18 -14.26
C ASP A 138 -7.01 1.29 -15.42
N ALA A 139 -6.78 -0.02 -15.33
CA ALA A 139 -7.31 -0.99 -16.28
C ALA A 139 -8.86 -1.01 -16.28
N ALA A 140 -9.49 -1.02 -15.11
CA ALA A 140 -10.96 -0.99 -14.98
C ALA A 140 -11.56 0.31 -15.56
N ILE A 141 -10.92 1.47 -15.30
CA ILE A 141 -11.33 2.76 -15.86
C ILE A 141 -11.19 2.74 -17.39
N SER A 142 -10.08 2.23 -17.91
CA SER A 142 -9.82 2.14 -19.35
C SER A 142 -10.82 1.22 -20.03
N ALA A 143 -11.12 0.05 -19.45
CA ALA A 143 -12.14 -0.88 -19.96
C ALA A 143 -13.53 -0.24 -20.02
N PHE A 144 -13.91 0.48 -18.95
CA PHE A 144 -15.18 1.22 -18.93
C PHE A 144 -15.24 2.29 -20.03
N LYS A 145 -14.17 3.09 -20.20
CA LYS A 145 -14.07 4.14 -21.23
C LYS A 145 -14.17 3.54 -22.64
N ASN A 146 -13.47 2.45 -22.89
CA ASN A 146 -13.48 1.77 -24.18
C ASN A 146 -14.87 1.23 -24.52
N THR A 147 -15.52 0.54 -23.58
CA THR A 147 -16.89 0.03 -23.78
C THR A 147 -17.89 1.16 -23.99
N LYS A 148 -17.75 2.27 -23.23
CA LYS A 148 -18.58 3.47 -23.44
C LYS A 148 -18.37 4.04 -24.84
N THR A 149 -17.13 4.23 -25.28
CA THR A 149 -16.81 4.79 -26.59
C THR A 149 -17.38 3.91 -27.71
N ALA A 150 -17.18 2.59 -27.64
CA ALA A 150 -17.73 1.66 -28.62
C ALA A 150 -19.26 1.71 -28.66
N ALA A 151 -19.93 1.80 -27.52
CA ALA A 151 -21.40 1.92 -27.46
C ALA A 151 -21.91 3.23 -28.08
N VAL A 152 -21.16 4.33 -27.89
CA VAL A 152 -21.47 5.63 -28.49
C VAL A 152 -21.30 5.62 -29.99
N GLU A 153 -20.15 5.13 -30.46
CA GLU A 153 -19.85 5.05 -31.91
C GLU A 153 -20.88 4.18 -32.63
N LYS A 154 -21.22 3.02 -32.02
CA LYS A 154 -22.29 2.16 -32.58
C LYS A 154 -23.62 2.89 -32.65
N ALA A 155 -24.03 3.55 -31.57
CA ALA A 155 -25.31 4.27 -31.55
C ALA A 155 -25.32 5.41 -32.58
N LYS A 156 -24.24 6.17 -32.75
CA LYS A 156 -24.11 7.22 -33.78
C LYS A 156 -24.20 6.65 -35.18
N THR A 157 -23.52 5.55 -35.47
CA THR A 157 -23.55 4.86 -36.75
C THR A 157 -24.98 4.35 -37.07
N ASP A 158 -25.59 3.68 -36.09
CA ASP A 158 -26.97 3.16 -36.28
C ASP A 158 -27.98 4.32 -36.49
N CYS A 159 -27.82 5.45 -35.79
CA CYS A 159 -28.62 6.66 -36.02
C CYS A 159 -28.42 7.24 -37.43
N ALA A 160 -27.17 7.28 -37.91
CA ALA A 160 -26.84 7.85 -39.22
C ALA A 160 -27.35 7.00 -40.41
N THR A 161 -27.35 5.66 -40.25
CA THR A 161 -27.83 4.76 -41.30
C THR A 161 -29.35 4.76 -41.43
N GLY A 162 -30.10 5.08 -40.36
CA GLY A 162 -31.55 5.09 -40.34
C GLY A 162 -32.23 3.73 -40.55
N VAL A 163 -31.44 2.65 -40.54
CA VAL A 163 -31.95 1.27 -40.76
C VAL A 163 -32.64 0.72 -39.51
N VAL A 164 -32.23 1.15 -38.34
CA VAL A 164 -32.74 0.72 -37.04
C VAL A 164 -33.54 1.86 -36.42
N ASP A 165 -34.67 1.55 -35.81
CA ASP A 165 -35.46 2.56 -35.10
C ASP A 165 -34.77 3.10 -33.85
N ALA A 166 -35.01 4.38 -33.53
CA ALA A 166 -34.34 5.09 -32.45
C ALA A 166 -34.60 4.49 -31.06
N LYS A 167 -35.71 3.77 -30.87
CA LYS A 167 -36.00 3.08 -29.59
C LYS A 167 -35.07 1.89 -29.42
N THR A 168 -34.91 1.07 -30.44
CA THR A 168 -33.98 -0.08 -30.43
C THR A 168 -32.54 0.36 -30.25
N ILE A 169 -32.09 1.45 -30.93
CA ILE A 169 -30.74 2.03 -30.73
C ILE A 169 -30.54 2.46 -29.29
N ARG A 170 -31.50 3.16 -28.71
CA ARG A 170 -31.43 3.62 -27.31
C ARG A 170 -31.38 2.45 -26.32
N GLU A 171 -32.15 1.40 -26.56
CA GLU A 171 -32.17 0.20 -25.70
C GLU A 171 -30.84 -0.55 -25.79
N ALA A 172 -30.28 -0.73 -26.97
CA ALA A 172 -28.95 -1.32 -27.19
C ALA A 172 -27.85 -0.51 -26.51
N PHE A 173 -27.89 0.82 -26.65
CA PHE A 173 -26.95 1.72 -25.98
C PHE A 173 -27.04 1.59 -24.45
N ARG A 174 -28.24 1.60 -23.88
CA ARG A 174 -28.48 1.41 -22.44
C ARG A 174 -27.98 0.06 -21.94
N ALA A 175 -28.20 -1.01 -22.70
CA ALA A 175 -27.72 -2.34 -22.37
C ALA A 175 -26.19 -2.39 -22.33
N SER A 176 -25.53 -1.82 -23.35
CA SER A 176 -24.05 -1.71 -23.38
C SER A 176 -23.49 -0.90 -22.22
N MET A 177 -24.09 0.24 -21.88
CA MET A 177 -23.70 1.05 -20.74
C MET A 177 -23.92 0.36 -19.41
N LYS A 178 -24.99 -0.40 -19.27
CA LYS A 178 -25.25 -1.23 -18.10
C LYS A 178 -24.17 -2.31 -17.95
N THR A 179 -23.85 -3.02 -19.02
CA THR A 179 -22.75 -4.01 -19.03
C THR A 179 -21.44 -3.38 -18.60
N ALA A 180 -21.08 -2.20 -19.15
CA ALA A 180 -19.88 -1.48 -18.76
C ALA A 180 -19.85 -1.15 -17.25
N GLN A 181 -20.98 -0.73 -16.69
CA GLN A 181 -21.11 -0.44 -15.25
C GLN A 181 -20.98 -1.69 -14.38
N ASP A 182 -21.64 -2.78 -14.79
CA ASP A 182 -21.63 -4.05 -14.05
C ASP A 182 -20.21 -4.66 -14.05
N THR A 183 -19.51 -4.61 -15.19
CA THR A 183 -18.09 -5.01 -15.30
C THR A 183 -17.21 -4.15 -14.39
N PHE A 184 -17.32 -2.83 -14.47
CA PHE A 184 -16.56 -1.93 -13.62
C PHE A 184 -16.80 -2.17 -12.11
N LYS A 185 -18.04 -2.46 -11.73
CA LYS A 185 -18.40 -2.82 -10.35
C LYS A 185 -17.74 -4.13 -9.91
N SER A 186 -17.74 -5.14 -10.79
CA SER A 186 -17.09 -6.43 -10.55
C SER A 186 -15.58 -6.27 -10.39
N ASP A 187 -14.92 -5.54 -11.30
CA ASP A 187 -13.48 -5.25 -11.24
C ASP A 187 -13.11 -4.53 -9.95
N ARG A 188 -13.92 -3.56 -9.54
CA ARG A 188 -13.74 -2.84 -8.27
C ARG A 188 -13.80 -3.77 -7.06
N GLN A 189 -14.75 -4.71 -7.02
CA GLN A 189 -14.85 -5.69 -5.94
C GLN A 189 -13.65 -6.63 -5.90
N ALA A 190 -13.10 -7.01 -7.06
CA ALA A 190 -11.87 -7.79 -7.16
C ALA A 190 -10.65 -7.01 -6.61
N ILE A 191 -10.56 -5.70 -6.92
CA ILE A 191 -9.49 -4.82 -6.42
C ILE A 191 -9.55 -4.65 -4.90
N GLU A 192 -10.73 -4.61 -4.29
CA GLU A 192 -10.88 -4.52 -2.83
C GLU A 192 -10.26 -5.73 -2.11
N LYS A 193 -10.36 -6.92 -2.69
CA LYS A 193 -9.75 -8.15 -2.15
C LYS A 193 -8.22 -8.18 -2.18
N LEU A 194 -7.56 -7.34 -2.98
CA LEU A 194 -6.09 -7.24 -3.01
C LEU A 194 -5.50 -6.67 -1.70
N GLN A 195 -6.31 -6.12 -0.81
CA GLN A 195 -5.84 -5.60 0.49
C GLN A 195 -5.40 -6.72 1.45
N ASP A 196 -5.91 -7.93 1.30
CA ASP A 196 -5.62 -9.05 2.20
C ASP A 196 -4.16 -9.51 2.12
N SER A 197 -3.48 -9.24 1.00
CA SER A 197 -2.05 -9.58 0.82
C SER A 197 -1.11 -8.85 1.78
N LEU A 198 -1.48 -7.68 2.30
CA LEU A 198 -0.66 -6.90 3.22
C LEU A 198 -0.67 -7.46 4.66
N GLU A 199 -1.73 -8.16 5.04
CA GLU A 199 -1.82 -8.73 6.39
C GLU A 199 -0.78 -9.83 6.60
N SER A 200 -0.60 -10.73 5.64
CA SER A 200 0.42 -11.78 5.72
C SER A 200 1.83 -11.21 5.86
N THR A 201 2.14 -10.14 5.11
CA THR A 201 3.45 -9.46 5.20
C THR A 201 3.63 -8.73 6.54
N ARG A 202 2.56 -8.15 7.08
CA ARG A 202 2.58 -7.54 8.42
C ARG A 202 2.87 -8.56 9.51
N VAL A 203 2.23 -9.73 9.43
CA VAL A 203 2.44 -10.85 10.35
C VAL A 203 3.87 -11.37 10.25
N ALA A 204 4.39 -11.61 9.03
CA ALA A 204 5.75 -12.07 8.81
C ALA A 204 6.79 -11.09 9.38
N ARG A 205 6.63 -9.78 9.16
CA ARG A 205 7.49 -8.76 9.77
C ARG A 205 7.45 -8.83 11.29
N LYS A 206 6.24 -8.95 11.88
CA LYS A 206 6.10 -9.03 13.34
C LYS A 206 6.83 -10.24 13.89
N GLN A 207 6.63 -11.40 13.30
CA GLN A 207 7.28 -12.65 13.71
C GLN A 207 8.81 -12.57 13.62
N ALA A 208 9.35 -12.01 12.54
CA ALA A 208 10.79 -11.82 12.38
C ALA A 208 11.37 -10.90 13.46
N VAL A 209 10.69 -9.79 13.76
CA VAL A 209 11.12 -8.84 14.80
C VAL A 209 11.01 -9.47 16.20
N ASP A 210 9.91 -10.13 16.52
CA ASP A 210 9.70 -10.79 17.81
C ASP A 210 10.75 -11.87 18.07
N LYS A 211 11.06 -12.68 17.04
CA LYS A 211 12.12 -13.69 17.11
C LYS A 211 13.50 -13.05 17.33
N ALA A 212 13.85 -12.02 16.59
CA ALA A 212 15.13 -11.34 16.75
C ALA A 212 15.28 -10.70 18.15
N ILE A 213 14.20 -10.22 18.75
CA ILE A 213 14.18 -9.70 20.12
C ILE A 213 14.36 -10.86 21.13
N ALA A 214 13.70 -11.99 20.93
CA ALA A 214 13.82 -13.15 21.81
C ALA A 214 15.26 -13.72 21.79
N ASP A 215 15.82 -13.91 20.60
CA ASP A 215 17.19 -14.40 20.43
C ASP A 215 18.21 -13.45 21.06
N PHE A 216 18.02 -12.15 20.87
CA PHE A 216 18.87 -11.12 21.52
C PHE A 216 18.78 -11.19 23.05
N LYS A 217 17.58 -11.27 23.63
CA LYS A 217 17.39 -11.39 25.08
C LYS A 217 18.10 -12.62 25.65
N ALA A 218 17.92 -13.77 25.01
CA ALA A 218 18.57 -15.01 25.45
C ALA A 218 20.10 -14.89 25.43
N THR A 219 20.67 -14.27 24.37
CA THR A 219 22.13 -14.04 24.28
C THR A 219 22.61 -13.09 25.37
N VAL A 220 21.88 -12.00 25.65
CA VAL A 220 22.22 -11.04 26.73
C VAL A 220 22.20 -11.71 28.09
N GLU A 221 21.18 -12.49 28.42
CA GLU A 221 21.06 -13.19 29.70
C GLU A 221 22.20 -14.19 29.89
N LYS A 222 22.55 -14.96 28.85
CA LYS A 222 23.69 -15.86 28.92
C LYS A 222 24.99 -15.12 29.13
N ALA A 223 25.25 -14.07 28.35
CA ALA A 223 26.49 -13.27 28.47
C ALA A 223 26.62 -12.62 29.85
N ARG A 224 25.50 -12.17 30.44
CA ARG A 224 25.43 -11.60 31.78
C ARG A 224 25.74 -12.62 32.86
N THR A 225 25.21 -13.84 32.73
CA THR A 225 25.51 -14.95 33.65
C THR A 225 26.97 -15.30 33.60
N ASP A 226 27.55 -15.44 32.40
CA ASP A 226 28.96 -15.77 32.21
C ASP A 226 29.88 -14.65 32.80
N LEU A 227 29.52 -13.38 32.60
CA LEU A 227 30.23 -12.23 33.18
C LEU A 227 30.20 -12.26 34.72
N ASN A 228 29.02 -12.44 35.31
CA ASN A 228 28.84 -12.47 36.74
C ASN A 228 29.67 -13.58 37.41
N ALA A 229 29.74 -14.75 36.78
CA ALA A 229 30.55 -15.86 37.28
C ALA A 229 32.05 -15.50 37.37
N ALA A 230 32.56 -14.70 36.43
CA ALA A 230 33.96 -14.24 36.46
C ALA A 230 34.25 -13.20 37.53
N PHE A 231 33.23 -12.49 38.03
CA PHE A 231 33.39 -11.51 39.13
C PHE A 231 33.19 -12.12 40.54
N GLN A 232 32.72 -13.38 40.60
CA GLN A 232 32.53 -14.12 41.86
C GLN A 232 33.76 -14.98 42.23
N GLN A 233 34.71 -15.14 41.32
CA GLN A 233 35.99 -15.83 41.53
C GLN A 233 37.05 -14.83 42.03
#